data_89b0320056a35a466614f7f403dbd7b9
#
_entry.id   89b0320056a35a466614f7f403dbd7b9
#
_cell.length_a   1.000
_cell.length_b   1.000
_cell.length_c   1.000
_cell.angle_alpha   90.00
_cell.angle_beta   90.00
_cell.angle_gamma   90.00
#
_symmetry.space_group_name_H-M   'P 1'
#
loop_
_entity.id
_entity.type
_entity.pdbx_description
1 polymer ?
#
loop_
_entity_poly.entity_id
_entity_poly.type
_entity_poly.pdbx_seq_one_letter_code
_entity_poly.pdbx_strand_id
1 'polypeptide(L)'
;MSEFATMKKFEERLDEQNIKSMRIAWTVAALSLLVTLGLSGAIYYMLPLKTTDVKVLIVDKNTGYPTEVTSLDEFETGNLRAITGSEALNKFFAQQYIILHDSYQHYSIRDAYSKVELFSTDNVFAEYRVKFQPPNNIEQRMGTKRTLEVNVISLSPQSTPTPFKDGDNGVTMTARVEKLVREGSRILDKTTGTVTMTFGYDTDLAMQEAARNINPFGFQVTSYRFDPDQVAQPPVLESTTKEGAQ
;
A
#
# COMPACT_ATOMS: atom_id res chain seq x y z
N MET A 1 36.95 -82.40 31.32
CA MET A 1 35.77 -82.05 30.43
C MET A 1 34.78 -81.09 31.08
N SER A 2 34.88 -80.70 32.34
CA SER A 2 33.95 -79.74 32.97
C SER A 2 34.23 -78.25 32.78
N GLU A 3 35.49 -77.87 32.57
CA GLU A 3 35.85 -76.44 32.40
C GLU A 3 35.41 -75.86 31.04
N PHE A 4 35.52 -76.63 29.98
CA PHE A 4 35.05 -76.21 28.66
C PHE A 4 33.52 -75.99 28.59
N ALA A 5 32.76 -76.78 29.34
CA ALA A 5 31.32 -76.60 29.39
C ALA A 5 30.88 -75.38 30.24
N THR A 6 31.68 -74.98 31.22
CA THR A 6 31.43 -73.74 31.99
C THR A 6 31.84 -72.49 31.25
N MET A 7 32.92 -72.52 30.48
CA MET A 7 33.33 -71.40 29.61
C MET A 7 32.28 -71.17 28.52
N LYS A 8 31.80 -72.21 27.88
CA LYS A 8 30.79 -72.11 26.82
C LYS A 8 29.47 -71.48 27.32
N LYS A 9 29.03 -71.88 28.51
CA LYS A 9 27.88 -71.28 29.19
C LYS A 9 28.07 -69.82 29.64
N PHE A 10 29.30 -69.45 29.91
CA PHE A 10 29.64 -68.05 30.22
C PHE A 10 29.63 -67.18 28.96
N GLU A 11 30.19 -67.66 27.86
CA GLU A 11 30.13 -66.97 26.57
C GLU A 11 28.69 -66.77 26.06
N GLU A 12 27.88 -67.84 26.14
CA GLU A 12 26.45 -67.78 25.80
C GLU A 12 25.67 -66.73 26.62
N ARG A 13 25.98 -66.58 27.91
CA ARG A 13 25.36 -65.55 28.78
C ARG A 13 25.83 -64.15 28.44
N LEU A 14 27.10 -63.97 28.08
CA LEU A 14 27.64 -62.70 27.63
C LEU A 14 26.98 -62.25 26.32
N ASP A 15 26.83 -63.16 25.39
CA ASP A 15 26.17 -62.89 24.12
C ASP A 15 24.67 -62.53 24.31
N GLU A 16 23.96 -63.24 25.17
CA GLU A 16 22.58 -62.89 25.48
C GLU A 16 22.45 -61.51 26.15
N GLN A 17 23.38 -61.18 27.06
CA GLN A 17 23.42 -59.85 27.67
C GLN A 17 23.75 -58.76 26.68
N ASN A 18 24.70 -59.01 25.80
CA ASN A 18 25.06 -58.05 24.73
C ASN A 18 23.88 -57.80 23.79
N ILE A 19 23.19 -58.84 23.37
CA ILE A 19 22.00 -58.71 22.50
C ILE A 19 20.88 -57.94 23.21
N LYS A 20 20.63 -58.20 24.47
CA LYS A 20 19.64 -57.47 25.25
C LYS A 20 20.01 -56.02 25.45
N SER A 21 21.25 -55.70 25.81
CA SER A 21 21.76 -54.35 25.97
C SER A 21 21.74 -53.57 24.66
N MET A 22 22.08 -54.23 23.54
CA MET A 22 22.03 -53.66 22.22
C MET A 22 20.60 -53.32 21.79
N ARG A 23 19.62 -54.17 22.07
CA ARG A 23 18.18 -53.86 21.82
C ARG A 23 17.70 -52.67 22.66
N ILE A 24 18.08 -52.62 23.93
CA ILE A 24 17.73 -51.49 24.82
C ILE A 24 18.39 -50.20 24.30
N ALA A 25 19.67 -50.25 23.91
CA ALA A 25 20.37 -49.10 23.37
C ALA A 25 19.71 -48.56 22.08
N TRP A 26 19.32 -49.45 21.17
CA TRP A 26 18.63 -49.08 19.93
C TRP A 26 17.22 -48.55 20.20
N THR A 27 16.49 -49.06 21.17
CA THR A 27 15.16 -48.51 21.53
C THR A 27 15.28 -47.12 22.15
N VAL A 28 16.27 -46.88 22.98
CA VAL A 28 16.55 -45.56 23.57
C VAL A 28 16.99 -44.57 22.48
N ALA A 29 17.87 -45.00 21.58
CA ALA A 29 18.29 -44.16 20.45
C ALA A 29 17.11 -43.80 19.52
N ALA A 30 16.26 -44.73 19.20
CA ALA A 30 15.06 -44.48 18.40
C ALA A 30 14.10 -43.51 19.07
N LEU A 31 13.88 -43.67 20.38
CA LEU A 31 13.02 -42.80 21.16
C LEU A 31 13.57 -41.38 21.27
N SER A 32 14.90 -41.25 21.48
CA SER A 32 15.54 -39.90 21.51
C SER A 32 15.48 -39.21 20.17
N LEU A 33 15.60 -39.94 19.06
CA LEU A 33 15.47 -39.37 17.70
C LEU A 33 14.03 -38.88 17.46
N LEU A 34 13.03 -39.62 17.90
CA LEU A 34 11.63 -39.22 17.78
C LEU A 34 11.31 -37.95 18.58
N VAL A 35 11.85 -37.82 19.79
CA VAL A 35 11.69 -36.64 20.63
C VAL A 35 12.36 -35.42 20.01
N THR A 36 13.59 -35.57 19.47
CA THR A 36 14.31 -34.47 18.78
C THR A 36 13.61 -34.02 17.51
N LEU A 37 13.07 -34.94 16.71
CA LEU A 37 12.27 -34.61 15.55
C LEU A 37 10.98 -33.87 15.92
N GLY A 38 10.30 -34.32 16.98
CA GLY A 38 9.11 -33.66 17.49
C GLY A 38 9.36 -32.23 17.99
N LEU A 39 10.44 -32.03 18.75
CA LEU A 39 10.87 -30.70 19.22
C LEU A 39 11.28 -29.79 18.07
N SER A 40 12.01 -30.30 17.08
CA SER A 40 12.40 -29.53 15.88
C SER A 40 11.17 -29.11 15.07
N GLY A 41 10.18 -29.99 14.94
CA GLY A 41 8.91 -29.69 14.29
C GLY A 41 8.09 -28.62 15.04
N ALA A 42 8.06 -28.71 16.37
CA ALA A 42 7.39 -27.72 17.20
C ALA A 42 8.05 -26.33 17.09
N ILE A 43 9.38 -26.28 17.11
CA ILE A 43 10.13 -25.02 16.90
C ILE A 43 9.86 -24.45 15.51
N TYR A 44 9.89 -25.27 14.47
CA TYR A 44 9.57 -24.85 13.10
C TYR A 44 8.15 -24.28 12.97
N TYR A 45 7.19 -24.85 13.67
CA TYR A 45 5.80 -24.37 13.67
C TYR A 45 5.61 -23.09 14.51
N MET A 46 6.45 -22.83 15.50
CA MET A 46 6.40 -21.64 16.35
C MET A 46 7.20 -20.45 15.76
N LEU A 47 8.13 -20.68 14.84
CA LEU A 47 8.90 -19.61 14.19
C LEU A 47 8.03 -18.52 13.51
N PRO A 48 6.93 -18.83 12.80
CA PRO A 48 6.11 -17.78 12.19
C PRO A 48 5.24 -16.98 13.20
N LEU A 49 5.14 -17.39 14.47
CA LEU A 49 4.39 -16.65 15.49
C LEU A 49 5.15 -15.47 16.10
N LYS A 50 6.39 -15.24 15.71
CA LYS A 50 7.23 -14.16 16.27
C LYS A 50 7.29 -12.91 15.36
N THR A 51 6.30 -12.67 14.53
CA THR A 51 6.10 -11.37 13.92
C THR A 51 5.37 -10.47 14.92
N THR A 52 6.15 -9.73 15.68
CA THR A 52 5.62 -8.63 16.50
C THR A 52 5.38 -7.46 15.55
N ASP A 53 4.15 -7.31 15.06
CA ASP A 53 3.75 -6.11 14.35
C ASP A 53 3.72 -4.96 15.36
N VAL A 54 4.83 -4.24 15.47
CA VAL A 54 4.89 -3.00 16.24
C VAL A 54 4.25 -1.91 15.40
N LYS A 55 2.96 -1.65 15.63
CA LYS A 55 2.27 -0.51 15.05
C LYS A 55 2.75 0.76 15.74
N VAL A 56 3.58 1.52 15.06
CA VAL A 56 3.99 2.85 15.53
C VAL A 56 2.96 3.85 15.04
N LEU A 57 2.25 4.47 15.98
CA LEU A 57 1.39 5.62 15.73
C LEU A 57 2.26 6.88 15.76
N ILE A 58 2.52 7.46 14.61
CA ILE A 58 3.12 8.79 14.53
C ILE A 58 1.98 9.80 14.57
N VAL A 59 1.93 10.57 15.65
CA VAL A 59 1.02 11.73 15.75
C VAL A 59 1.71 12.89 15.04
N ASP A 60 1.13 13.34 13.93
CA ASP A 60 1.59 14.55 13.27
C ASP A 60 1.36 15.75 14.19
N LYS A 61 2.47 16.43 14.53
CA LYS A 61 2.45 17.57 15.45
C LYS A 61 1.59 18.75 14.95
N ASN A 62 1.28 18.80 13.65
CA ASN A 62 0.53 19.90 13.07
C ASN A 62 -0.98 19.63 12.97
N THR A 63 -1.39 18.37 12.91
CA THR A 63 -2.81 18.00 12.71
C THR A 63 -3.43 17.26 13.89
N GLY A 64 -2.62 16.71 14.82
CA GLY A 64 -3.10 15.98 15.99
C GLY A 64 -3.75 14.62 15.67
N TYR A 65 -3.84 14.21 14.41
CA TYR A 65 -4.43 12.94 14.02
C TYR A 65 -3.38 11.83 13.98
N PRO A 66 -3.68 10.65 14.55
CA PRO A 66 -2.81 9.50 14.45
C PRO A 66 -2.85 8.96 13.02
N THR A 67 -1.70 9.00 12.33
CA THR A 67 -1.52 8.30 11.05
C THR A 67 -0.95 6.92 11.37
N GLU A 68 -1.66 5.86 11.01
CA GLU A 68 -1.10 4.50 11.08
C GLU A 68 0.07 4.40 10.09
N VAL A 69 1.29 4.36 10.61
CA VAL A 69 2.45 3.98 9.82
C VAL A 69 2.52 2.46 9.86
N THR A 70 2.31 1.86 8.72
CA THR A 70 2.46 0.42 8.53
C THR A 70 3.91 0.05 8.79
N SER A 71 4.16 -0.58 9.93
CA SER A 71 5.43 -1.16 10.42
C SER A 71 6.74 -0.38 10.24
N LEU A 72 7.49 -0.26 11.34
CA LEU A 72 8.83 0.33 11.39
C LEU A 72 9.83 -0.37 10.43
N ASP A 73 9.60 -1.64 10.12
CA ASP A 73 10.42 -2.44 9.20
C ASP A 73 10.42 -1.90 7.76
N GLU A 74 9.36 -1.24 7.35
CA GLU A 74 9.25 -0.67 6.00
C GLU A 74 10.07 0.62 5.86
N PHE A 75 10.34 1.30 6.98
CA PHE A 75 11.07 2.58 7.01
C PHE A 75 12.58 2.41 7.27
N GLU A 76 12.98 1.45 8.11
CA GLU A 76 14.39 1.30 8.53
C GLU A 76 15.20 0.32 7.68
N THR A 77 14.60 -0.68 7.07
CA THR A 77 15.37 -1.73 6.38
C THR A 77 15.49 -1.56 4.88
N GLY A 78 14.77 -0.59 4.27
CA GLY A 78 14.77 -0.44 2.81
C GLY A 78 14.35 -1.75 2.11
N ASN A 79 13.69 -2.63 2.80
CA ASN A 79 13.17 -3.87 2.25
C ASN A 79 12.14 -3.52 1.19
N LEU A 80 12.53 -3.72 -0.06
CA LEU A 80 11.63 -3.70 -1.21
C LEU A 80 10.53 -4.72 -0.92
N ARG A 81 9.39 -4.26 -0.39
CA ARG A 81 8.20 -5.10 -0.35
C ARG A 81 7.97 -5.60 -1.75
N ALA A 82 8.00 -6.90 -1.93
CA ALA A 82 7.69 -7.50 -3.22
C ALA A 82 6.21 -7.19 -3.55
N ILE A 83 5.99 -6.12 -4.33
CA ILE A 83 4.66 -5.81 -4.87
C ILE A 83 4.41 -6.72 -6.06
N THR A 84 3.18 -7.20 -6.18
CA THR A 84 2.78 -7.97 -7.37
C THR A 84 2.80 -7.07 -8.61
N GLY A 85 2.99 -7.67 -9.79
CA GLY A 85 2.95 -6.91 -11.05
C GLY A 85 1.63 -6.14 -11.23
N SER A 86 0.52 -6.71 -10.79
CA SER A 86 -0.80 -6.05 -10.82
C SER A 86 -0.87 -4.86 -9.85
N GLU A 87 -0.32 -4.96 -8.66
CA GLU A 87 -0.27 -3.85 -7.71
C GLU A 87 0.60 -2.70 -8.24
N ALA A 88 1.75 -3.02 -8.83
CA ALA A 88 2.63 -2.03 -9.45
C ALA A 88 1.92 -1.30 -10.61
N LEU A 89 1.20 -2.05 -11.46
CA LEU A 89 0.43 -1.51 -12.57
C LEU A 89 -0.68 -0.57 -12.07
N ASN A 90 -1.43 -1.00 -11.06
CA ASN A 90 -2.49 -0.21 -10.44
C ASN A 90 -1.94 1.11 -9.87
N LYS A 91 -0.83 1.05 -9.14
CA LYS A 91 -0.16 2.24 -8.58
C LYS A 91 0.31 3.18 -9.69
N PHE A 92 0.88 2.64 -10.77
CA PHE A 92 1.35 3.43 -11.90
C PHE A 92 0.21 4.21 -12.56
N PHE A 93 -0.88 3.53 -12.94
CA PHE A 93 -2.01 4.21 -13.59
C PHE A 93 -2.73 5.18 -12.65
N ALA A 94 -2.90 4.82 -11.38
CA ALA A 94 -3.52 5.70 -10.39
C ALA A 94 -2.69 6.98 -10.20
N GLN A 95 -1.37 6.87 -10.01
CA GLN A 95 -0.48 8.02 -9.88
C GLN A 95 -0.50 8.90 -11.13
N GLN A 96 -0.40 8.27 -12.31
CA GLN A 96 -0.45 8.98 -13.59
C GLN A 96 -1.76 9.77 -13.74
N TYR A 97 -2.90 9.13 -13.43
CA TYR A 97 -4.20 9.77 -13.51
C TYR A 97 -4.33 10.95 -12.55
N ILE A 98 -3.93 10.79 -11.28
CA ILE A 98 -3.98 11.86 -10.28
C ILE A 98 -3.19 13.08 -10.75
N ILE A 99 -1.98 12.86 -11.28
CA ILE A 99 -1.15 13.95 -11.80
C ILE A 99 -1.83 14.63 -12.99
N LEU A 100 -2.32 13.87 -13.97
CA LEU A 100 -3.01 14.42 -15.15
C LEU A 100 -4.28 15.19 -14.78
N HIS A 101 -5.07 14.64 -13.86
CA HIS A 101 -6.36 15.20 -13.47
C HIS A 101 -6.25 16.48 -12.64
N ASP A 102 -5.26 16.55 -11.75
CA ASP A 102 -5.18 17.63 -10.76
C ASP A 102 -4.07 18.66 -11.05
N SER A 103 -3.12 18.39 -11.95
CA SER A 103 -2.12 19.38 -12.33
C SER A 103 -2.63 20.37 -13.36
N TYR A 104 -1.94 21.52 -13.46
CA TYR A 104 -2.15 22.50 -14.51
C TYR A 104 -0.83 23.04 -15.00
N GLN A 105 -0.62 22.95 -16.31
CA GLN A 105 0.46 23.60 -17.02
C GLN A 105 -0.07 24.07 -18.38
N HIS A 106 0.02 25.36 -18.65
CA HIS A 106 -0.62 25.99 -19.82
C HIS A 106 -0.31 25.30 -21.15
N TYR A 107 0.93 24.88 -21.35
CA TYR A 107 1.36 24.30 -22.63
C TYR A 107 1.00 22.83 -22.81
N SER A 108 0.72 22.11 -21.73
CA SER A 108 0.37 20.67 -21.76
C SER A 108 -1.08 20.36 -21.39
N ILE A 109 -1.87 21.37 -21.02
CA ILE A 109 -3.23 21.15 -20.50
C ILE A 109 -4.14 20.45 -21.53
N ARG A 110 -3.97 20.69 -22.82
CA ARG A 110 -4.76 20.03 -23.86
C ARG A 110 -4.46 18.54 -23.96
N ASP A 111 -3.18 18.17 -23.86
CA ASP A 111 -2.76 16.78 -23.83
C ASP A 111 -3.26 16.08 -22.57
N ALA A 112 -3.14 16.75 -21.41
CA ALA A 112 -3.67 16.25 -20.15
C ALA A 112 -5.20 16.05 -20.21
N TYR A 113 -5.92 17.01 -20.79
CA TYR A 113 -7.37 16.94 -20.97
C TYR A 113 -7.79 15.72 -21.79
N SER A 114 -7.14 15.50 -22.96
CA SER A 114 -7.42 14.34 -23.81
C SER A 114 -7.11 13.00 -23.15
N LYS A 115 -6.03 12.95 -22.33
CA LYS A 115 -5.68 11.75 -21.58
C LYS A 115 -6.64 11.49 -20.42
N VAL A 116 -7.08 12.53 -19.71
CA VAL A 116 -8.10 12.38 -18.65
C VAL A 116 -9.41 11.89 -19.25
N GLU A 117 -9.82 12.41 -20.43
CA GLU A 117 -10.99 11.91 -21.17
C GLU A 117 -10.86 10.41 -21.47
N LEU A 118 -9.70 9.99 -21.99
CA LEU A 118 -9.45 8.58 -22.34
C LEU A 118 -9.43 7.64 -21.12
N PHE A 119 -9.01 8.13 -19.97
CA PHE A 119 -8.87 7.36 -18.73
C PHE A 119 -10.08 7.44 -17.81
N SER A 120 -11.12 8.17 -18.16
CA SER A 120 -12.30 8.38 -17.34
C SER A 120 -13.56 7.79 -17.97
N THR A 121 -14.50 7.38 -17.14
CA THR A 121 -15.88 7.19 -17.59
C THR A 121 -16.52 8.55 -17.87
N ASP A 122 -17.61 8.55 -18.65
CA ASP A 122 -18.33 9.77 -19.04
C ASP A 122 -18.73 10.64 -17.84
N ASN A 123 -19.14 10.02 -16.75
CA ASN A 123 -19.53 10.72 -15.52
C ASN A 123 -18.36 11.46 -14.88
N VAL A 124 -17.25 10.79 -14.70
CA VAL A 124 -16.04 11.38 -14.10
C VAL A 124 -15.46 12.46 -15.00
N PHE A 125 -15.47 12.23 -16.30
CA PHE A 125 -15.05 13.25 -17.26
C PHE A 125 -15.98 14.47 -17.29
N ALA A 126 -17.28 14.28 -17.12
CA ALA A 126 -18.22 15.39 -17.01
C ALA A 126 -17.91 16.29 -15.78
N GLU A 127 -17.58 15.68 -14.64
CA GLU A 127 -17.13 16.42 -13.45
C GLU A 127 -15.80 17.15 -13.69
N TYR A 128 -14.86 16.50 -14.37
CA TYR A 128 -13.58 17.13 -14.71
C TYR A 128 -13.74 18.36 -15.59
N ARG A 129 -14.65 18.30 -16.58
CA ARG A 129 -14.92 19.43 -17.50
C ARG A 129 -15.39 20.69 -16.79
N VAL A 130 -16.04 20.57 -15.63
CA VAL A 130 -16.49 21.73 -14.83
C VAL A 130 -15.32 22.65 -14.43
N LYS A 131 -14.12 22.11 -14.29
CA LYS A 131 -12.90 22.89 -13.98
C LYS A 131 -12.55 23.91 -15.09
N PHE A 132 -13.04 23.70 -16.31
CA PHE A 132 -12.78 24.57 -17.48
C PHE A 132 -13.94 25.48 -17.82
N GLN A 133 -15.05 25.41 -17.07
CA GLN A 133 -16.25 26.23 -17.29
C GLN A 133 -16.30 27.42 -16.34
N PRO A 134 -16.87 28.58 -16.77
CA PRO A 134 -17.15 29.67 -15.85
C PRO A 134 -18.10 29.26 -14.71
N PRO A 135 -17.93 29.80 -13.51
CA PRO A 135 -16.96 30.82 -13.08
C PRO A 135 -15.57 30.27 -12.70
N ASN A 136 -15.38 28.93 -12.70
CA ASN A 136 -14.21 28.26 -12.13
C ASN A 136 -13.12 27.94 -13.17
N ASN A 137 -13.13 28.59 -14.33
CA ASN A 137 -12.20 28.27 -15.42
C ASN A 137 -10.73 28.34 -14.95
N ILE A 138 -10.10 27.16 -14.89
CA ILE A 138 -8.71 27.01 -14.40
C ILE A 138 -7.71 27.75 -15.33
N GLU A 139 -7.96 27.78 -16.63
CA GLU A 139 -7.08 28.46 -17.60
C GLU A 139 -7.08 29.97 -17.37
N GLN A 140 -8.27 30.55 -17.03
CA GLN A 140 -8.36 31.98 -16.72
C GLN A 140 -7.72 32.32 -15.38
N ARG A 141 -7.85 31.44 -14.38
CA ARG A 141 -7.30 31.64 -13.03
C ARG A 141 -5.79 31.50 -12.98
N MET A 142 -5.23 30.54 -13.68
CA MET A 142 -3.79 30.23 -13.67
C MET A 142 -3.04 30.98 -14.77
N GLY A 143 -3.64 31.13 -15.95
CA GLY A 143 -3.01 31.77 -17.10
C GLY A 143 -1.76 31.03 -17.57
N THR A 144 -0.82 31.78 -18.15
CA THR A 144 0.45 31.25 -18.68
C THR A 144 1.58 31.24 -17.65
N LYS A 145 1.43 32.00 -16.53
CA LYS A 145 2.52 32.25 -15.59
C LYS A 145 2.50 31.28 -14.40
N ARG A 146 1.33 30.73 -14.07
CA ARG A 146 1.16 29.85 -12.93
C ARG A 146 1.05 28.41 -13.35
N THR A 147 1.61 27.54 -12.52
CA THR A 147 1.50 26.09 -12.65
C THR A 147 0.90 25.51 -11.36
N LEU A 148 0.15 24.43 -11.51
CA LEU A 148 -0.31 23.61 -10.39
C LEU A 148 0.38 22.27 -10.50
N GLU A 149 1.30 22.02 -9.59
CA GLU A 149 2.03 20.77 -9.47
C GLU A 149 1.37 19.87 -8.44
N VAL A 150 1.37 18.56 -8.71
CA VAL A 150 0.81 17.55 -7.80
C VAL A 150 1.88 16.53 -7.48
N ASN A 151 2.18 16.41 -6.19
CA ASN A 151 3.09 15.41 -5.66
C ASN A 151 2.28 14.33 -4.96
N VAL A 152 2.38 13.09 -5.41
CA VAL A 152 1.78 11.94 -4.73
C VAL A 152 2.75 11.46 -3.67
N ILE A 153 2.40 11.65 -2.39
CA ILE A 153 3.25 11.31 -1.24
C ILE A 153 3.17 9.81 -0.94
N SER A 154 1.95 9.27 -0.94
CA SER A 154 1.71 7.85 -0.72
C SER A 154 0.49 7.38 -1.50
N LEU A 155 0.46 6.10 -1.83
CA LEU A 155 -0.62 5.46 -2.56
C LEU A 155 -0.86 4.06 -2.01
N SER A 156 -2.06 3.83 -1.49
CA SER A 156 -2.42 2.57 -0.83
C SER A 156 -3.74 2.02 -1.39
N PRO A 157 -3.79 0.72 -1.72
CA PRO A 157 -5.04 0.08 -2.12
C PRO A 157 -5.97 -0.05 -0.91
N GLN A 158 -7.27 0.12 -1.13
CA GLN A 158 -8.29 -0.24 -0.17
C GLN A 158 -8.70 -1.71 -0.36
N SER A 159 -8.94 -2.40 0.73
CA SER A 159 -9.27 -3.84 0.72
C SER A 159 -10.70 -4.13 0.29
N THR A 160 -11.55 -3.11 0.12
CA THR A 160 -12.97 -3.29 -0.21
C THR A 160 -13.15 -3.43 -1.71
N PRO A 161 -13.65 -4.58 -2.22
CA PRO A 161 -13.99 -4.71 -3.63
C PRO A 161 -15.08 -3.71 -3.99
N THR A 162 -14.92 -3.02 -5.10
CA THR A 162 -15.91 -2.06 -5.61
C THR A 162 -16.42 -2.58 -6.96
N PRO A 163 -17.73 -2.63 -7.20
CA PRO A 163 -18.24 -3.05 -8.49
C PRO A 163 -17.69 -2.18 -9.62
N PHE A 164 -17.29 -2.81 -10.72
CA PHE A 164 -16.83 -2.13 -11.93
C PHE A 164 -17.77 -2.42 -13.09
N LYS A 165 -17.43 -3.28 -14.02
CA LYS A 165 -18.23 -3.62 -15.19
C LYS A 165 -18.40 -5.14 -15.30
N ASP A 166 -19.58 -5.60 -15.72
CA ASP A 166 -19.87 -7.01 -16.04
C ASP A 166 -19.49 -8.03 -14.95
N GLY A 167 -19.60 -7.63 -13.68
CA GLY A 167 -19.25 -8.49 -12.53
C GLY A 167 -17.80 -8.45 -12.11
N ASP A 168 -16.93 -7.73 -12.83
CA ASP A 168 -15.57 -7.46 -12.41
C ASP A 168 -15.51 -6.46 -11.25
N ASN A 169 -14.55 -6.65 -10.37
CA ASN A 169 -14.32 -5.76 -9.25
C ASN A 169 -13.32 -4.67 -9.63
N GLY A 170 -13.72 -3.42 -9.42
CA GLY A 170 -12.82 -2.29 -9.51
C GLY A 170 -11.85 -2.24 -8.32
N VAL A 171 -10.77 -1.53 -8.51
CA VAL A 171 -9.77 -1.26 -7.49
C VAL A 171 -10.00 0.14 -6.93
N THR A 172 -10.17 0.26 -5.61
CA THR A 172 -10.21 1.55 -4.93
C THR A 172 -8.84 1.83 -4.33
N MET A 173 -8.30 3.01 -4.62
CA MET A 173 -7.04 3.49 -4.06
C MET A 173 -7.22 4.81 -3.35
N THR A 174 -6.46 4.97 -2.28
CA THR A 174 -6.35 6.22 -1.53
C THR A 174 -4.92 6.75 -1.67
N ALA A 175 -4.81 8.00 -2.09
CA ALA A 175 -3.54 8.68 -2.25
C ALA A 175 -3.45 9.91 -1.35
N ARG A 176 -2.34 10.07 -0.65
CA ARG A 176 -1.97 11.32 -0.01
C ARG A 176 -1.28 12.20 -1.02
N VAL A 177 -1.79 13.41 -1.23
CA VAL A 177 -1.28 14.32 -2.25
C VAL A 177 -0.99 15.70 -1.70
N GLU A 178 0.00 16.35 -2.29
CA GLU A 178 0.34 17.74 -2.06
C GLU A 178 0.20 18.48 -3.40
N LYS A 179 -0.55 19.57 -3.38
CA LYS A 179 -0.77 20.44 -4.54
C LYS A 179 -0.08 21.77 -4.30
N LEU A 180 0.78 22.17 -5.22
CA LEU A 180 1.58 23.38 -5.13
C LEU A 180 1.25 24.32 -6.29
N VAL A 181 0.74 25.51 -5.97
CA VAL A 181 0.60 26.58 -6.97
C VAL A 181 1.92 27.35 -7.02
N ARG A 182 2.53 27.42 -8.19
CA ARG A 182 3.81 28.11 -8.44
C ARG A 182 3.67 29.22 -9.45
N GLU A 183 4.45 30.26 -9.28
CA GLU A 183 4.72 31.29 -10.28
C GLU A 183 6.25 31.40 -10.46
N GLY A 184 6.76 30.79 -11.52
CA GLY A 184 8.20 30.57 -11.67
C GLY A 184 8.75 29.67 -10.54
N SER A 185 9.75 30.15 -9.82
CA SER A 185 10.34 29.44 -8.66
C SER A 185 9.60 29.68 -7.34
N ARG A 186 8.64 30.63 -7.30
CA ARG A 186 7.93 30.99 -6.08
C ARG A 186 6.69 30.12 -5.86
N ILE A 187 6.57 29.53 -4.69
CA ILE A 187 5.33 28.85 -4.25
C ILE A 187 4.36 29.93 -3.75
N LEU A 188 3.18 29.95 -4.35
CA LEU A 188 2.11 30.91 -3.97
C LEU A 188 1.12 30.27 -2.98
N ASP A 189 0.85 28.97 -3.17
CA ASP A 189 -0.08 28.23 -2.34
C ASP A 189 0.33 26.76 -2.24
N LYS A 190 0.01 26.16 -1.11
CA LYS A 190 0.26 24.75 -0.82
C LYS A 190 -0.96 24.15 -0.15
N THR A 191 -1.56 23.15 -0.77
CA THR A 191 -2.70 22.40 -0.24
C THR A 191 -2.33 20.93 -0.16
N THR A 192 -2.57 20.31 0.99
CA THR A 192 -2.47 18.87 1.17
C THR A 192 -3.86 18.27 1.30
N GLY A 193 -3.99 17.00 0.95
CA GLY A 193 -5.29 16.32 1.04
C GLY A 193 -5.19 14.86 0.63
N THR A 194 -6.34 14.23 0.63
CA THR A 194 -6.49 12.82 0.29
C THR A 194 -7.33 12.68 -0.98
N VAL A 195 -6.82 11.97 -1.96
CA VAL A 195 -7.56 11.53 -3.13
C VAL A 195 -8.05 10.12 -2.89
N THR A 196 -9.33 9.90 -3.09
CA THR A 196 -9.93 8.55 -3.19
C THR A 196 -10.42 8.36 -4.60
N MET A 197 -9.96 7.30 -5.25
CA MET A 197 -10.36 6.97 -6.62
C MET A 197 -10.66 5.49 -6.77
N THR A 198 -11.65 5.20 -7.61
CA THR A 198 -12.00 3.83 -8.02
C THR A 198 -11.82 3.71 -9.51
N PHE A 199 -11.23 2.63 -9.97
CA PHE A 199 -10.97 2.36 -11.38
C PHE A 199 -10.99 0.86 -11.68
N GLY A 200 -11.07 0.52 -12.95
CA GLY A 200 -10.95 -0.84 -13.44
C GLY A 200 -10.29 -0.87 -14.81
N TYR A 201 -10.25 -2.06 -15.40
CA TYR A 201 -9.66 -2.30 -16.70
C TYR A 201 -10.73 -2.94 -17.61
N ASP A 202 -11.04 -2.29 -18.71
CA ASP A 202 -11.93 -2.79 -19.76
C ASP A 202 -11.11 -3.06 -21.03
N THR A 203 -10.62 -4.28 -21.18
CA THR A 203 -9.81 -4.67 -22.34
C THR A 203 -10.58 -4.59 -23.65
N ASP A 204 -11.93 -4.69 -23.60
CA ASP A 204 -12.81 -4.67 -24.75
C ASP A 204 -13.32 -3.26 -25.07
N LEU A 205 -12.88 -2.26 -24.32
CA LEU A 205 -13.24 -0.87 -24.55
C LEU A 205 -12.93 -0.47 -26.00
N ALA A 206 -13.95 -0.08 -26.74
CA ALA A 206 -13.77 0.36 -28.13
C ALA A 206 -13.01 1.68 -28.18
N MET A 207 -11.84 1.69 -28.78
CA MET A 207 -11.03 2.89 -28.97
C MET A 207 -10.19 2.79 -30.25
N GLN A 208 -9.76 3.96 -30.75
CA GLN A 208 -8.87 4.03 -31.90
C GLN A 208 -7.47 3.49 -31.55
N GLU A 209 -6.71 3.02 -32.53
CA GLU A 209 -5.39 2.46 -32.35
C GLU A 209 -4.43 3.42 -31.59
N ALA A 210 -4.44 4.69 -31.96
CA ALA A 210 -3.63 5.70 -31.28
C ALA A 210 -3.99 5.85 -29.78
N ALA A 211 -5.26 5.75 -29.44
CA ALA A 211 -5.75 5.76 -28.05
C ALA A 211 -5.37 4.48 -27.32
N ARG A 212 -5.40 3.31 -28.01
CA ARG A 212 -4.97 2.04 -27.45
C ARG A 212 -3.49 2.02 -27.08
N ASN A 213 -2.64 2.73 -27.82
CA ASN A 213 -1.22 2.87 -27.49
C ASN A 213 -0.99 3.65 -26.18
N ILE A 214 -1.91 4.57 -25.84
CA ILE A 214 -1.85 5.35 -24.58
C ILE A 214 -2.51 4.57 -23.43
N ASN A 215 -3.60 3.87 -23.74
CA ASN A 215 -4.39 3.10 -22.76
C ASN A 215 -4.50 1.62 -23.18
N PRO A 216 -3.41 0.84 -23.10
CA PRO A 216 -3.36 -0.53 -23.61
C PRO A 216 -4.29 -1.49 -22.87
N PHE A 217 -4.56 -1.24 -21.61
CA PHE A 217 -5.40 -2.11 -20.77
C PHE A 217 -6.85 -1.64 -20.63
N GLY A 218 -7.23 -0.54 -21.27
CA GLY A 218 -8.58 0.03 -21.10
C GLY A 218 -8.83 0.51 -19.67
N PHE A 219 -7.80 1.11 -19.03
CA PHE A 219 -7.92 1.71 -17.72
C PHE A 219 -9.01 2.78 -17.71
N GLN A 220 -9.98 2.70 -16.78
CA GLN A 220 -11.06 3.67 -16.63
C GLN A 220 -11.34 3.98 -15.17
N VAL A 221 -11.33 5.24 -14.83
CA VAL A 221 -11.71 5.76 -13.51
C VAL A 221 -13.22 5.96 -13.47
N THR A 222 -13.86 5.34 -12.49
CA THR A 222 -15.32 5.37 -12.27
C THR A 222 -15.73 6.33 -11.15
N SER A 223 -14.80 6.68 -10.28
CA SER A 223 -15.03 7.66 -9.19
C SER A 223 -13.72 8.35 -8.84
N TYR A 224 -13.78 9.66 -8.64
CA TYR A 224 -12.64 10.46 -8.23
C TYR A 224 -13.08 11.54 -7.25
N ARG A 225 -12.42 11.59 -6.09
CA ARG A 225 -12.71 12.59 -5.06
C ARG A 225 -11.43 13.08 -4.41
N PHE A 226 -11.31 14.38 -4.26
CA PHE A 226 -10.26 15.02 -3.48
C PHE A 226 -10.86 15.67 -2.23
N ASP A 227 -10.36 15.29 -1.06
CA ASP A 227 -10.70 15.84 0.23
C ASP A 227 -9.49 16.61 0.77
N PRO A 228 -9.52 17.97 0.75
CA PRO A 228 -8.43 18.76 1.32
C PRO A 228 -8.38 18.62 2.84
N ASP A 229 -7.18 18.69 3.39
CA ASP A 229 -7.02 18.77 4.84
C ASP A 229 -7.64 20.06 5.35
N GLN A 230 -8.38 19.95 6.43
CA GLN A 230 -8.85 21.13 7.14
C GLN A 230 -7.66 21.79 7.84
N VAL A 231 -7.27 22.97 7.38
CA VAL A 231 -6.35 23.82 8.14
C VAL A 231 -7.10 24.19 9.41
N ALA A 232 -6.65 23.67 10.56
CA ALA A 232 -7.20 24.10 11.85
C ALA A 232 -7.02 25.63 11.93
N GLN A 233 -8.12 26.37 11.88
CA GLN A 233 -8.06 27.80 12.14
C GLN A 233 -7.54 27.96 13.58
N PRO A 234 -6.49 28.78 13.80
CA PRO A 234 -6.06 29.06 15.15
C PRO A 234 -7.28 29.60 15.93
N PRO A 235 -7.47 29.20 17.19
CA PRO A 235 -8.60 29.69 18.00
C PRO A 235 -8.59 31.21 17.96
N VAL A 236 -9.71 31.77 17.54
CA VAL A 236 -9.92 33.21 17.61
C VAL A 236 -9.85 33.59 19.09
N LEU A 237 -8.75 34.18 19.50
CA LEU A 237 -8.64 34.78 20.83
C LEU A 237 -9.62 35.96 20.85
N GLU A 238 -10.81 35.74 21.40
CA GLU A 238 -11.71 36.83 21.73
C GLU A 238 -10.93 37.79 22.65
N SER A 239 -10.59 38.94 22.11
CA SER A 239 -10.05 40.02 22.89
C SER A 239 -11.15 40.47 23.83
N THR A 240 -11.10 40.03 25.09
CA THR A 240 -11.94 40.54 26.16
C THR A 240 -11.54 41.98 26.39
N THR A 241 -12.17 42.91 25.69
CA THR A 241 -12.13 44.34 26.02
C THR A 241 -12.86 44.49 27.34
N LYS A 242 -12.10 44.54 28.43
CA LYS A 242 -12.60 45.02 29.69
C LYS A 242 -12.90 46.51 29.51
N GLU A 243 -14.15 46.83 29.25
CA GLU A 243 -14.70 48.18 29.41
C GLU A 243 -14.69 48.52 30.88
N GLY A 244 -13.80 49.42 31.27
CA GLY A 244 -13.71 49.95 32.63
C GLY A 244 -14.92 50.81 32.93
N ALA A 245 -15.67 50.41 33.95
CA ALA A 245 -16.66 51.22 34.55
C ALA A 245 -16.01 52.25 35.51
N GLN A 246 -16.33 53.49 35.30
CA GLN A 246 -16.22 54.56 36.29
C GLN A 246 -17.27 54.37 37.39
#